data_caabb613255b5c35e061950313f9cf52
#
_entry.id   caabb613255b5c35e061950313f9cf52
#
_cell.length_a   1.000
_cell.length_b   1.000
_cell.length_c   1.000
_cell.angle_alpha   90.00
_cell.angle_beta   90.00
_cell.angle_gamma   90.00
#
_symmetry.space_group_name_H-M   'P 1'
#
loop_
_entity.id
_entity.type
_entity.pdbx_description
1 polymer ?
#
loop_
_entity_poly.entity_id
_entity_poly.type
_entity_poly.pdbx_seq_one_letter_code
_entity_poly.pdbx_strand_id
1 'polypeptide(L)'
;MTNLTLVAESKLYLKDNTPLYDYFDDYSRLFNFLVRRYVHHLRHKLNGESGSRYRTNLMLEFNITNRMAKAVMRTAKNQLKLLRESARYQYDNLYKRRRSLCKEIAKLKAVLSSSSATLKQRKLAKLRLFWTQMRLNKVNQLIDNGLKLHLTFGTKYLLKTNKQKFLAKRDNQVVYMGSKYETCGNQQFQISFNSKYNRFEYKLRLDNQWVSGTDKYIYGSFVLKNKEAKVHILKTLSEKRSNPLTYRIIKRDGNLYLQIMYRRETTDVTRYSHGVLGVDFNKGFISVSEIDSDGKLQSLTR
;
A
#
# COMPACT_ATOMS: atom_id res chain seq x y z
N MET A 1 21.87 7.90 4.08
CA MET A 1 21.39 7.08 2.93
C MET A 1 19.99 6.58 3.26
N THR A 2 19.01 7.05 2.53
CA THR A 2 17.62 6.59 2.65
C THR A 2 17.38 5.41 1.72
N ASN A 3 16.81 4.32 2.23
CA ASN A 3 16.48 3.14 1.44
C ASN A 3 15.07 3.32 0.84
N LEU A 4 15.00 3.49 -0.47
CA LEU A 4 13.74 3.54 -1.21
C LEU A 4 13.34 2.13 -1.65
N THR A 5 12.08 1.73 -1.39
CA THR A 5 11.53 0.49 -1.93
C THR A 5 10.81 0.79 -3.24
N LEU A 6 11.34 0.24 -4.33
CA LEU A 6 10.77 0.37 -5.67
C LEU A 6 10.03 -0.90 -6.07
N VAL A 7 9.13 -0.76 -7.04
CA VAL A 7 8.35 -1.87 -7.58
C VAL A 7 8.49 -1.90 -9.09
N ALA A 8 8.93 -3.04 -9.62
CA ALA A 8 8.90 -3.32 -11.05
C ALA A 8 7.77 -4.31 -11.35
N GLU A 9 6.99 -4.07 -12.39
CA GLU A 9 5.87 -4.93 -12.78
C GLU A 9 6.10 -5.55 -14.15
N SER A 10 5.75 -6.82 -14.30
CA SER A 10 5.74 -7.53 -15.57
C SER A 10 4.47 -8.35 -15.71
N LYS A 11 3.89 -8.41 -16.92
CA LYS A 11 2.80 -9.32 -17.26
C LYS A 11 3.36 -10.74 -17.43
N LEU A 12 2.71 -11.71 -16.81
CA LEU A 12 2.97 -13.12 -17.01
C LEU A 12 2.04 -13.65 -18.11
N TYR A 13 2.61 -13.95 -19.26
CA TYR A 13 1.80 -14.47 -20.37
C TYR A 13 1.43 -15.93 -20.13
N LEU A 14 0.16 -16.29 -20.40
CA LEU A 14 -0.38 -17.63 -20.16
C LEU A 14 0.47 -18.71 -20.82
N LYS A 15 0.86 -18.54 -22.08
CA LYS A 15 1.66 -19.51 -22.85
C LYS A 15 2.95 -19.95 -22.16
N ASP A 16 3.58 -19.06 -21.38
CA ASP A 16 4.84 -19.32 -20.70
C ASP A 16 4.66 -19.66 -19.20
N ASN A 17 3.41 -19.58 -18.69
CA ASN A 17 3.12 -19.67 -17.25
C ASN A 17 1.85 -20.47 -16.93
N THR A 18 1.41 -21.36 -17.81
CA THR A 18 0.17 -22.17 -17.63
C THR A 18 0.07 -22.82 -16.25
N PRO A 19 1.11 -23.53 -15.72
CA PRO A 19 1.00 -24.17 -14.40
C PRO A 19 0.77 -23.16 -13.26
N LEU A 20 1.26 -21.92 -13.41
CA LEU A 20 1.02 -20.88 -12.41
C LEU A 20 -0.42 -20.37 -12.47
N TYR A 21 -1.01 -20.24 -13.66
CA TYR A 21 -2.42 -19.83 -13.81
C TYR A 21 -3.36 -20.86 -13.18
N ASP A 22 -3.12 -22.14 -13.38
CA ASP A 22 -3.92 -23.24 -12.82
C ASP A 22 -3.85 -23.26 -11.29
N TYR A 23 -2.66 -23.03 -10.74
CA TYR A 23 -2.41 -23.00 -9.30
C TYR A 23 -2.91 -21.73 -8.61
N PHE A 24 -2.88 -20.59 -9.30
CA PHE A 24 -3.00 -19.27 -8.67
C PHE A 24 -4.33 -19.03 -7.98
N ASP A 25 -5.44 -19.42 -8.58
CA ASP A 25 -6.76 -19.07 -8.05
C ASP A 25 -7.03 -19.72 -6.70
N ASP A 26 -6.71 -20.98 -6.54
CA ASP A 26 -6.89 -21.70 -5.28
C ASP A 26 -5.89 -21.23 -4.22
N TYR A 27 -4.64 -21.05 -4.62
CA TYR A 27 -3.61 -20.54 -3.73
C TYR A 27 -3.92 -19.13 -3.22
N SER A 28 -4.36 -18.23 -4.09
CA SER A 28 -4.70 -16.87 -3.71
C SER A 28 -5.93 -16.81 -2.80
N ARG A 29 -6.95 -17.67 -3.01
CA ARG A 29 -8.10 -17.79 -2.11
C ARG A 29 -7.67 -18.21 -0.72
N LEU A 30 -6.85 -19.25 -0.61
CA LEU A 30 -6.32 -19.71 0.67
C LEU A 30 -5.46 -18.63 1.34
N PHE A 31 -4.50 -18.06 0.63
CA PHE A 31 -3.63 -17.03 1.15
C PHE A 31 -4.42 -15.87 1.77
N ASN A 32 -5.39 -15.33 1.02
CA ASN A 32 -6.18 -14.18 1.48
C ASN A 32 -7.20 -14.59 2.57
N PHE A 33 -7.70 -15.82 2.57
CA PHE A 33 -8.50 -16.36 3.68
C PHE A 33 -7.68 -16.36 4.98
N LEU A 34 -6.47 -16.89 4.96
CA LEU A 34 -5.58 -16.96 6.11
C LEU A 34 -5.17 -15.57 6.61
N VAL A 35 -4.93 -14.62 5.69
CA VAL A 35 -4.66 -13.21 6.04
C VAL A 35 -5.84 -12.62 6.82
N ARG A 36 -7.08 -12.82 6.36
CA ARG A 36 -8.29 -12.33 7.06
C ARG A 36 -8.45 -12.99 8.43
N ARG A 37 -8.24 -14.31 8.51
CA ARG A 37 -8.29 -15.06 9.76
C ARG A 37 -7.28 -14.54 10.78
N TYR A 38 -6.06 -14.26 10.37
CA TYR A 38 -5.04 -13.71 11.26
C TYR A 38 -5.31 -12.24 11.64
N VAL A 39 -5.88 -11.43 10.74
CA VAL A 39 -6.36 -10.08 11.10
C VAL A 39 -7.43 -10.15 12.17
N HIS A 40 -8.39 -11.07 12.05
CA HIS A 40 -9.42 -11.30 13.07
C HIS A 40 -8.79 -11.69 14.42
N HIS A 41 -7.87 -12.67 14.43
CA HIS A 41 -7.12 -13.07 15.62
C HIS A 41 -6.41 -11.88 16.29
N LEU A 42 -5.70 -11.04 15.53
CA LEU A 42 -4.99 -9.88 16.06
C LEU A 42 -5.92 -8.78 16.60
N ARG A 43 -7.13 -8.62 16.05
CA ARG A 43 -8.08 -7.61 16.50
C ARG A 43 -8.76 -8.02 17.81
N HIS A 44 -9.05 -9.28 17.99
CA HIS A 44 -9.80 -9.78 19.12
C HIS A 44 -8.91 -10.35 20.24
N LYS A 45 -7.57 -10.33 20.06
CA LYS A 45 -6.60 -10.90 21.03
C LYS A 45 -7.07 -12.28 21.57
N LEU A 46 -7.59 -13.11 20.66
CA LEU A 46 -8.12 -14.40 21.02
C LEU A 46 -7.03 -15.25 21.71
N ASN A 47 -7.29 -15.63 22.95
CA ASN A 47 -6.61 -16.65 23.74
C ASN A 47 -5.16 -16.41 24.17
N GLY A 48 -4.62 -15.19 24.15
CA GLY A 48 -3.22 -14.93 24.59
C GLY A 48 -2.16 -15.72 23.83
N GLU A 49 -2.54 -16.34 22.70
CA GLU A 49 -1.68 -17.21 21.91
C GLU A 49 -0.50 -16.43 21.32
N SER A 50 0.72 -16.92 21.54
CA SER A 50 1.90 -16.32 20.93
C SER A 50 1.86 -16.42 19.42
N GLY A 51 2.43 -15.45 18.71
CA GLY A 51 2.49 -15.49 17.25
C GLY A 51 3.22 -16.72 16.71
N SER A 52 4.16 -17.28 17.47
CA SER A 52 4.85 -18.52 17.11
C SER A 52 3.90 -19.72 17.13
N ARG A 53 3.13 -19.89 18.21
CA ARG A 53 2.17 -20.97 18.35
C ARG A 53 1.07 -20.88 17.28
N TYR A 54 0.52 -19.69 17.07
CA TYR A 54 -0.46 -19.47 16.00
C TYR A 54 0.07 -19.86 14.61
N ARG A 55 1.36 -19.52 14.32
CA ARG A 55 2.00 -19.93 13.07
C ARG A 55 2.06 -21.45 12.92
N THR A 56 2.49 -22.16 13.97
CA THR A 56 2.56 -23.62 13.97
C THR A 56 1.18 -24.22 13.74
N ASN A 57 0.14 -23.70 14.39
CA ASN A 57 -1.23 -24.15 14.20
C ASN A 57 -1.72 -23.95 12.76
N LEU A 58 -1.43 -22.79 12.14
CA LEU A 58 -1.74 -22.57 10.72
C LEU A 58 -1.05 -23.57 9.80
N MET A 59 0.22 -23.89 10.07
CA MET A 59 0.98 -24.83 9.25
C MET A 59 0.38 -26.22 9.32
N LEU A 60 -0.01 -26.68 10.50
CA LEU A 60 -0.61 -28.00 10.71
C LEU A 60 -2.03 -28.07 10.13
N GLU A 61 -2.88 -27.08 10.44
CA GLU A 61 -4.28 -27.07 10.03
C GLU A 61 -4.48 -27.02 8.52
N PHE A 62 -3.63 -26.24 7.83
CA PHE A 62 -3.77 -25.98 6.38
C PHE A 62 -2.66 -26.65 5.54
N ASN A 63 -1.83 -27.48 6.13
CA ASN A 63 -0.69 -28.13 5.45
C ASN A 63 0.13 -27.16 4.58
N ILE A 64 0.43 -25.96 5.13
CA ILE A 64 1.17 -24.93 4.44
C ILE A 64 2.61 -24.84 4.93
N THR A 65 3.47 -24.26 4.09
CA THR A 65 4.88 -24.04 4.47
C THR A 65 5.02 -22.93 5.53
N ASN A 66 6.08 -23.00 6.32
CA ASN A 66 6.45 -21.92 7.25
C ASN A 66 6.60 -20.55 6.55
N ARG A 67 7.03 -20.56 5.28
CA ARG A 67 7.17 -19.35 4.47
C ARG A 67 5.83 -18.71 4.17
N MET A 68 4.86 -19.50 3.72
CA MET A 68 3.50 -19.00 3.51
C MET A 68 2.89 -18.47 4.81
N ALA A 69 3.00 -19.21 5.91
CA ALA A 69 2.50 -18.77 7.21
C ALA A 69 3.11 -17.42 7.64
N LYS A 70 4.43 -17.25 7.50
CA LYS A 70 5.11 -15.97 7.77
C LYS A 70 4.63 -14.85 6.84
N ALA A 71 4.46 -15.12 5.55
CA ALA A 71 3.98 -14.14 4.57
C ALA A 71 2.55 -13.69 4.89
N VAL A 72 1.66 -14.62 5.21
CA VAL A 72 0.29 -14.35 5.68
C VAL A 72 0.29 -13.43 6.91
N MET A 73 1.03 -13.81 7.95
CA MET A 73 1.08 -13.06 9.20
C MET A 73 1.64 -11.65 9.00
N ARG A 74 2.69 -11.50 8.21
CA ARG A 74 3.28 -10.20 7.91
C ARG A 74 2.35 -9.33 7.07
N THR A 75 1.68 -9.91 6.07
CA THR A 75 0.69 -9.20 5.26
C THR A 75 -0.45 -8.67 6.12
N ALA A 76 -0.99 -9.48 7.02
CA ALA A 76 -2.05 -9.08 7.95
C ALA A 76 -1.60 -7.94 8.88
N LYS A 77 -0.39 -8.04 9.48
CA LYS A 77 0.17 -6.98 10.33
C LYS A 77 0.35 -5.68 9.55
N ASN A 78 0.84 -5.74 8.30
CA ASN A 78 0.99 -4.55 7.46
C ASN A 78 -0.37 -3.90 7.14
N GLN A 79 -1.41 -4.68 6.85
CA GLN A 79 -2.75 -4.15 6.62
C GLN A 79 -3.32 -3.45 7.85
N LEU A 80 -3.12 -4.01 9.05
CA LEU A 80 -3.52 -3.34 10.30
C LEU A 80 -2.72 -2.08 10.57
N LYS A 81 -1.44 -2.07 10.24
CA LYS A 81 -0.59 -0.87 10.33
C LYS A 81 -1.13 0.24 9.42
N LEU A 82 -1.38 -0.07 8.15
CA LEU A 82 -1.97 0.88 7.18
C LEU A 82 -3.34 1.41 7.64
N LEU A 83 -4.17 0.55 8.24
CA LEU A 83 -5.45 0.98 8.80
C LEU A 83 -5.27 2.00 9.93
N ARG A 84 -4.30 1.78 10.83
CA ARG A 84 -3.98 2.72 11.92
C ARG A 84 -3.42 4.04 11.39
N GLU A 85 -2.55 4.00 10.40
CA GLU A 85 -2.01 5.20 9.74
C GLU A 85 -3.11 5.99 9.04
N SER A 86 -4.02 5.32 8.32
CA SER A 86 -5.20 5.94 7.71
C SER A 86 -6.12 6.56 8.77
N ALA A 87 -6.30 5.89 9.91
CA ALA A 87 -7.04 6.43 11.06
C ALA A 87 -6.44 7.75 11.52
N ARG A 88 -5.14 7.73 11.80
CA ARG A 88 -4.41 8.92 12.26
C ARG A 88 -4.55 10.07 11.29
N TYR A 89 -4.35 9.82 9.99
CA TYR A 89 -4.53 10.85 8.96
C TYR A 89 -5.96 11.43 8.92
N GLN A 90 -6.99 10.58 9.08
CA GLN A 90 -8.38 11.05 9.13
C GLN A 90 -8.65 11.91 10.37
N TYR A 91 -8.12 11.54 11.55
CA TYR A 91 -8.22 12.35 12.74
C TYR A 91 -7.52 13.71 12.59
N ASP A 92 -6.31 13.71 12.04
CA ASP A 92 -5.57 14.96 11.80
C ASP A 92 -6.37 15.91 10.87
N ASN A 93 -7.03 15.37 9.85
CA ASN A 93 -7.89 16.16 8.97
C ASN A 93 -9.15 16.67 9.68
N LEU A 94 -9.76 15.88 10.57
CA LEU A 94 -10.90 16.34 11.38
C LEU A 94 -10.49 17.47 12.32
N TYR A 95 -9.35 17.38 12.99
CA TYR A 95 -8.82 18.44 13.85
C TYR A 95 -8.48 19.72 13.07
N LYS A 96 -7.88 19.61 11.88
CA LYS A 96 -7.63 20.76 10.99
C LYS A 96 -8.95 21.43 10.60
N ARG A 97 -9.95 20.65 10.20
CA ARG A 97 -11.28 21.13 9.84
C ARG A 97 -11.99 21.80 11.03
N ARG A 98 -11.93 21.22 12.21
CA ARG A 98 -12.44 21.80 13.45
C ARG A 98 -11.84 23.19 13.70
N ARG A 99 -10.51 23.30 13.65
CA ARG A 99 -9.82 24.57 13.83
C ARG A 99 -10.25 25.63 12.80
N SER A 100 -10.39 25.24 11.53
CA SER A 100 -10.88 26.14 10.47
C SER A 100 -12.29 26.63 10.73
N LEU A 101 -13.22 25.74 11.12
CA LEU A 101 -14.60 26.10 11.44
C LEU A 101 -14.69 27.01 12.67
N CYS A 102 -13.89 26.78 13.70
CA CYS A 102 -13.80 27.67 14.87
C CYS A 102 -13.33 29.08 14.48
N LYS A 103 -12.30 29.19 13.62
CA LYS A 103 -11.85 30.49 13.09
C LYS A 103 -12.94 31.19 12.27
N GLU A 104 -13.68 30.47 11.45
CA GLU A 104 -14.80 30.99 10.66
C GLU A 104 -15.92 31.52 11.57
N ILE A 105 -16.29 30.75 12.59
CA ILE A 105 -17.28 31.19 13.61
C ILE A 105 -16.84 32.44 14.30
N ALA A 106 -15.57 32.57 14.70
CA ALA A 106 -15.05 33.78 15.34
C ALA A 106 -15.17 35.00 14.42
N LYS A 107 -14.81 34.87 13.13
CA LYS A 107 -14.97 35.92 12.12
C LYS A 107 -16.44 36.33 11.95
N LEU A 108 -17.35 35.37 11.86
CA LEU A 108 -18.79 35.66 11.70
C LEU A 108 -19.38 36.34 12.92
N LYS A 109 -18.95 35.97 14.14
CA LYS A 109 -19.33 36.63 15.37
C LYS A 109 -18.82 38.08 15.42
N ALA A 110 -17.57 38.32 14.98
CA ALA A 110 -17.02 39.68 14.90
C ALA A 110 -17.81 40.57 13.93
N VAL A 111 -18.27 40.05 12.80
CA VAL A 111 -19.16 40.79 11.88
C VAL A 111 -20.49 41.13 12.55
N LEU A 112 -21.06 40.24 13.35
CA LEU A 112 -22.30 40.49 14.04
C LEU A 112 -22.20 41.51 15.15
N SER A 113 -21.05 41.61 15.82
CA SER A 113 -20.78 42.60 16.87
C SER A 113 -20.30 43.97 16.34
N SER A 114 -19.89 44.04 15.06
CA SER A 114 -19.41 45.26 14.45
C SER A 114 -20.54 46.28 14.28
N SER A 115 -20.34 47.51 14.75
CA SER A 115 -21.27 48.64 14.55
C SER A 115 -21.36 49.07 13.09
N SER A 116 -20.30 48.90 12.31
CA SER A 116 -20.22 49.29 10.90
C SER A 116 -20.90 48.28 9.93
N ALA A 117 -21.31 47.10 10.39
CA ALA A 117 -21.92 46.11 9.53
C ALA A 117 -23.38 46.49 9.15
N THR A 118 -23.67 46.42 7.87
CA THR A 118 -25.01 46.65 7.33
C THR A 118 -26.01 45.56 7.76
N LEU A 119 -27.32 45.88 7.74
CA LEU A 119 -28.37 44.91 8.07
C LEU A 119 -28.30 43.65 7.19
N LYS A 120 -28.00 43.80 5.88
CA LYS A 120 -27.83 42.70 4.93
C LYS A 120 -26.65 41.83 5.32
N GLN A 121 -25.52 42.41 5.67
CA GLN A 121 -24.32 41.67 6.13
C GLN A 121 -24.60 40.87 7.41
N ARG A 122 -25.29 41.48 8.39
CA ARG A 122 -25.66 40.81 9.65
C ARG A 122 -26.62 39.63 9.42
N LYS A 123 -27.64 39.80 8.54
CA LYS A 123 -28.57 38.69 8.19
C LYS A 123 -27.80 37.53 7.55
N LEU A 124 -26.90 37.79 6.60
CA LEU A 124 -26.08 36.78 5.93
C LEU A 124 -25.12 36.12 6.91
N ALA A 125 -24.49 36.87 7.80
CA ALA A 125 -23.59 36.34 8.81
C ALA A 125 -24.31 35.42 9.80
N LYS A 126 -25.55 35.73 10.24
CA LYS A 126 -26.37 34.84 11.07
C LYS A 126 -26.65 33.50 10.40
N LEU A 127 -27.06 33.52 9.13
CA LEU A 127 -27.32 32.28 8.38
C LEU A 127 -26.06 31.44 8.23
N ARG A 128 -24.94 32.05 7.85
CA ARG A 128 -23.65 31.37 7.73
C ARG A 128 -23.16 30.81 9.07
N LEU A 129 -23.33 31.56 10.15
CA LEU A 129 -22.98 31.11 11.51
C LEU A 129 -23.75 29.86 11.90
N PHE A 130 -25.06 29.81 11.67
CA PHE A 130 -25.89 28.62 11.93
C PHE A 130 -25.34 27.39 11.19
N TRP A 131 -25.11 27.50 9.88
CA TRP A 131 -24.61 26.38 9.11
C TRP A 131 -23.17 25.95 9.50
N THR A 132 -22.32 26.92 9.86
CA THR A 132 -20.96 26.62 10.30
C THR A 132 -20.94 25.94 11.66
N GLN A 133 -21.83 26.33 12.58
CA GLN A 133 -22.03 25.64 13.87
C GLN A 133 -22.54 24.21 13.68
N MET A 134 -23.51 23.98 12.79
CA MET A 134 -23.99 22.63 12.45
C MET A 134 -22.86 21.74 11.91
N ARG A 135 -22.00 22.31 11.05
CA ARG A 135 -20.81 21.59 10.54
C ARG A 135 -19.82 21.29 11.66
N LEU A 136 -19.58 22.23 12.56
CA LEU A 136 -18.69 22.04 13.72
C LEU A 136 -19.20 20.93 14.64
N ASN A 137 -20.49 20.95 14.98
CA ASN A 137 -21.13 19.89 15.81
C ASN A 137 -20.94 18.50 15.18
N LYS A 138 -21.15 18.39 13.85
CA LYS A 138 -20.93 17.13 13.13
C LYS A 138 -19.47 16.66 13.20
N VAL A 139 -18.51 17.58 13.08
CA VAL A 139 -17.07 17.24 13.21
C VAL A 139 -16.76 16.81 14.64
N ASN A 140 -17.25 17.50 15.66
CA ASN A 140 -17.08 17.12 17.07
C ASN A 140 -17.67 15.72 17.33
N GLN A 141 -18.89 15.44 16.90
CA GLN A 141 -19.48 14.10 17.01
C GLN A 141 -18.62 13.00 16.39
N LEU A 142 -18.00 13.26 15.22
CA LEU A 142 -17.10 12.29 14.60
C LEU A 142 -15.78 12.08 15.38
N ILE A 143 -15.31 13.12 16.07
CA ILE A 143 -14.13 13.03 16.94
C ILE A 143 -14.48 12.27 18.22
N ASP A 144 -15.57 12.64 18.88
CA ASP A 144 -15.98 12.10 20.19
C ASP A 144 -16.45 10.63 20.10
N ASN A 145 -17.24 10.29 19.08
CA ASN A 145 -17.70 8.92 18.84
C ASN A 145 -16.62 8.00 18.28
N GLY A 146 -15.48 8.54 17.88
CA GLY A 146 -14.40 7.81 17.22
C GLY A 146 -14.71 7.40 15.78
N LEU A 147 -13.67 7.28 14.98
CA LEU A 147 -13.78 6.81 13.60
C LEU A 147 -13.98 5.29 13.57
N LYS A 148 -15.14 4.83 13.12
CA LYS A 148 -15.40 3.40 12.87
C LYS A 148 -14.67 2.96 11.61
N LEU A 149 -13.38 2.63 11.74
CA LEU A 149 -12.56 2.15 10.65
C LEU A 149 -12.70 0.65 10.48
N HIS A 150 -13.19 0.25 9.33
CA HIS A 150 -13.30 -1.15 8.96
C HIS A 150 -12.25 -1.48 7.89
N LEU A 151 -11.47 -2.52 8.15
CA LEU A 151 -10.59 -3.09 7.12
C LEU A 151 -11.45 -3.84 6.11
N THR A 152 -11.52 -3.33 4.89
CA THR A 152 -12.24 -3.98 3.79
C THR A 152 -11.21 -4.57 2.83
N PHE A 153 -11.23 -5.90 2.71
CA PHE A 153 -10.43 -6.62 1.73
C PHE A 153 -11.11 -6.53 0.36
N GLY A 154 -10.67 -5.65 -0.50
CA GLY A 154 -11.36 -5.23 -1.70
C GLY A 154 -11.77 -3.76 -1.59
N THR A 155 -12.77 -3.32 -2.33
CA THR A 155 -13.30 -1.95 -2.22
C THR A 155 -14.70 -1.95 -1.62
N LYS A 156 -14.95 -1.01 -0.71
CA LYS A 156 -16.27 -0.81 -0.08
C LYS A 156 -17.37 -0.56 -1.11
N TYR A 157 -17.04 0.12 -2.20
CA TYR A 157 -17.96 0.35 -3.32
C TYR A 157 -18.37 -0.97 -3.97
N LEU A 158 -17.41 -1.83 -4.35
CA LEU A 158 -17.71 -3.13 -4.97
C LEU A 158 -18.50 -4.06 -4.04
N LEU A 159 -18.25 -4.02 -2.74
CA LEU A 159 -19.03 -4.80 -1.78
C LEU A 159 -20.52 -4.48 -1.84
N LYS A 160 -20.88 -3.22 -2.12
CA LYS A 160 -22.26 -2.76 -2.21
C LYS A 160 -22.87 -2.97 -3.60
N THR A 161 -22.08 -2.83 -4.66
CA THR A 161 -22.58 -2.78 -6.04
C THR A 161 -22.39 -4.08 -6.82
N ASN A 162 -21.32 -4.84 -6.57
CA ASN A 162 -21.03 -6.06 -7.31
C ASN A 162 -20.23 -7.05 -6.46
N LYS A 163 -20.93 -8.01 -5.86
CA LYS A 163 -20.35 -9.02 -4.97
C LYS A 163 -19.31 -9.90 -5.67
N GLN A 164 -19.54 -10.29 -6.93
CA GLN A 164 -18.60 -11.14 -7.67
C GLN A 164 -17.27 -10.42 -7.93
N LYS A 165 -17.32 -9.17 -8.43
CA LYS A 165 -16.12 -8.33 -8.61
C LYS A 165 -15.44 -8.03 -7.28
N PHE A 166 -16.21 -7.87 -6.20
CA PHE A 166 -15.64 -7.71 -4.86
C PHE A 166 -14.84 -8.95 -4.43
N LEU A 167 -15.41 -10.16 -4.58
CA LEU A 167 -14.75 -11.41 -4.22
C LEU A 167 -13.48 -11.62 -5.07
N ALA A 168 -13.58 -11.40 -6.38
CA ALA A 168 -12.44 -11.50 -7.29
C ALA A 168 -11.31 -10.54 -6.86
N LYS A 169 -11.63 -9.28 -6.54
CA LYS A 169 -10.63 -8.30 -6.09
C LYS A 169 -10.09 -8.57 -4.69
N ARG A 170 -10.89 -9.18 -3.83
CA ARG A 170 -10.51 -9.55 -2.45
C ARG A 170 -9.42 -10.63 -2.43
N ASP A 171 -9.51 -11.57 -3.34
CA ASP A 171 -8.68 -12.78 -3.36
C ASP A 171 -7.70 -12.79 -4.56
N ASN A 172 -7.38 -11.63 -5.15
CA ASN A 172 -6.64 -11.53 -6.40
C ASN A 172 -5.11 -11.43 -6.26
N GLN A 173 -4.55 -11.59 -5.07
CA GLN A 173 -3.11 -11.39 -4.89
C GLN A 173 -2.49 -12.39 -3.93
N VAL A 174 -1.21 -12.68 -4.18
CA VAL A 174 -0.35 -13.47 -3.30
C VAL A 174 0.98 -12.74 -3.12
N VAL A 175 1.57 -12.85 -1.94
CA VAL A 175 2.87 -12.24 -1.62
C VAL A 175 3.86 -13.31 -1.18
N TYR A 176 4.99 -13.39 -1.87
CA TYR A 176 6.14 -14.21 -1.53
C TYR A 176 7.24 -13.32 -0.95
N MET A 177 7.50 -13.44 0.34
CA MET A 177 8.43 -12.55 1.05
C MET A 177 9.83 -13.11 1.07
N GLY A 178 10.79 -12.31 0.60
CA GLY A 178 12.20 -12.58 0.76
C GLY A 178 12.71 -12.22 2.15
N SER A 179 13.82 -12.83 2.52
CA SER A 179 14.59 -12.50 3.72
C SER A 179 16.05 -12.28 3.37
N LYS A 180 16.77 -11.55 4.23
CA LYS A 180 18.21 -11.38 4.09
C LYS A 180 18.92 -12.76 4.09
N TYR A 181 19.98 -12.86 3.32
CA TYR A 181 20.81 -14.06 3.20
C TYR A 181 20.14 -15.30 2.58
N GLU A 182 19.00 -15.13 1.93
CA GLU A 182 18.38 -16.21 1.16
C GLU A 182 18.94 -16.26 -0.25
N THR A 183 19.01 -17.49 -0.80
CA THR A 183 19.38 -17.71 -2.20
C THR A 183 18.47 -16.89 -3.11
N CYS A 184 19.07 -16.11 -4.02
CA CYS A 184 18.35 -15.19 -4.92
C CYS A 184 17.41 -14.22 -4.19
N GLY A 185 17.66 -13.89 -2.91
CA GLY A 185 16.83 -12.97 -2.10
C GLY A 185 15.46 -13.48 -1.70
N ASN A 186 15.05 -14.68 -2.16
CA ASN A 186 13.79 -15.32 -1.81
C ASN A 186 13.86 -16.83 -2.08
N GLN A 187 13.74 -17.63 -1.06
CA GLN A 187 13.85 -19.07 -1.18
C GLN A 187 12.60 -19.75 -1.78
N GLN A 188 11.43 -19.13 -1.65
CA GLN A 188 10.17 -19.68 -2.17
C GLN A 188 9.96 -19.34 -3.66
N PHE A 189 10.29 -18.11 -4.04
CA PHE A 189 10.19 -17.62 -5.42
C PHE A 189 11.57 -17.18 -5.88
N GLN A 190 12.26 -18.05 -6.60
CA GLN A 190 13.60 -17.79 -7.11
C GLN A 190 13.53 -17.35 -8.56
N ILE A 191 14.32 -16.38 -8.94
CA ILE A 191 14.47 -15.93 -10.32
C ILE A 191 15.92 -16.06 -10.78
N SER A 192 16.09 -16.34 -12.06
CA SER A 192 17.36 -16.33 -12.77
C SER A 192 17.21 -15.58 -14.08
N PHE A 193 18.31 -15.05 -14.61
CA PHE A 193 18.28 -14.38 -15.89
C PHE A 193 18.90 -15.23 -16.98
N ASN A 194 18.11 -15.50 -18.02
CA ASN A 194 18.57 -16.19 -19.21
C ASN A 194 19.01 -15.17 -20.28
N SER A 195 20.33 -15.02 -20.45
CA SER A 195 20.90 -14.05 -21.39
C SER A 195 20.60 -14.37 -22.85
N LYS A 196 20.54 -15.68 -23.21
CA LYS A 196 20.26 -16.14 -24.57
C LYS A 196 18.90 -15.66 -25.08
N TYR A 197 17.89 -15.67 -24.21
CA TYR A 197 16.52 -15.27 -24.55
C TYR A 197 16.15 -13.91 -23.99
N ASN A 198 17.07 -13.20 -23.33
CA ASN A 198 16.87 -11.90 -22.71
C ASN A 198 15.63 -11.81 -21.80
N ARG A 199 15.35 -12.88 -21.05
CA ARG A 199 14.20 -13.02 -20.17
C ARG A 199 14.60 -13.54 -18.79
N PHE A 200 13.78 -13.29 -17.81
CA PHE A 200 13.89 -13.91 -16.50
C PHE A 200 13.09 -15.23 -16.51
N GLU A 201 13.65 -16.23 -15.86
CA GLU A 201 13.00 -17.49 -15.55
C GLU A 201 12.79 -17.56 -14.06
N TYR A 202 11.69 -18.18 -13.61
CA TYR A 202 11.43 -18.35 -12.20
C TYR A 202 11.16 -19.81 -11.86
N LYS A 203 11.49 -20.12 -10.59
CA LYS A 203 11.20 -21.38 -9.92
C LYS A 203 10.42 -21.07 -8.66
N LEU A 204 9.14 -21.43 -8.62
CA LEU A 204 8.26 -21.24 -7.48
C LEU A 204 8.05 -22.57 -6.75
N ARG A 205 8.38 -22.60 -5.47
CA ARG A 205 8.08 -23.74 -4.60
C ARG A 205 6.61 -23.72 -4.19
N LEU A 206 5.93 -24.83 -4.47
CA LEU A 206 4.55 -25.06 -4.03
C LEU A 206 4.49 -25.27 -2.51
N ASP A 207 3.35 -24.95 -1.93
CA ASP A 207 3.02 -25.35 -0.56
C ASP A 207 2.59 -26.83 -0.52
N ASN A 208 2.75 -27.46 0.63
CA ASN A 208 2.68 -28.91 0.79
C ASN A 208 1.38 -29.54 0.28
N GLN A 209 0.25 -28.85 0.40
CA GLN A 209 -1.06 -29.34 -0.05
C GLN A 209 -1.20 -29.42 -1.59
N TRP A 210 -0.32 -28.79 -2.35
CA TRP A 210 -0.31 -28.84 -3.83
C TRP A 210 0.85 -29.67 -4.38
N VAL A 211 1.68 -30.22 -3.52
CA VAL A 211 2.77 -31.10 -3.94
C VAL A 211 2.20 -32.47 -4.23
N SER A 212 2.27 -32.93 -5.49
CA SER A 212 1.98 -34.29 -5.91
C SER A 212 3.29 -34.98 -6.28
N GLY A 213 3.58 -36.08 -5.62
CA GLY A 213 4.80 -36.86 -5.87
C GLY A 213 6.09 -36.06 -5.59
N THR A 214 7.01 -36.06 -6.55
CA THR A 214 8.31 -35.40 -6.47
C THR A 214 8.30 -33.94 -6.90
N ASP A 215 7.26 -33.48 -7.61
CA ASP A 215 7.17 -32.18 -8.18
C ASP A 215 6.76 -31.12 -7.14
N LYS A 216 7.78 -30.43 -6.63
CA LYS A 216 7.63 -29.38 -5.60
C LYS A 216 7.67 -27.96 -6.19
N TYR A 217 7.83 -27.83 -7.50
CA TYR A 217 8.11 -26.53 -8.11
C TYR A 217 7.29 -26.30 -9.39
N ILE A 218 6.91 -25.03 -9.56
CA ILE A 218 6.39 -24.50 -10.83
C ILE A 218 7.49 -23.66 -11.47
N TYR A 219 7.61 -23.76 -12.79
CA TYR A 219 8.54 -23.00 -13.61
C TYR A 219 7.78 -22.11 -14.58
N GLY A 220 8.36 -20.97 -14.91
CA GLY A 220 7.82 -20.08 -15.92
C GLY A 220 8.81 -18.96 -16.25
N SER A 221 8.37 -18.01 -17.09
CA SER A 221 9.24 -16.92 -17.51
C SER A 221 8.50 -15.59 -17.67
N PHE A 222 9.27 -14.51 -17.63
CA PHE A 222 8.78 -13.16 -17.84
C PHE A 222 9.85 -12.22 -18.39
N VAL A 223 9.41 -11.13 -19.01
CA VAL A 223 10.31 -10.08 -19.53
C VAL A 223 10.08 -8.80 -18.75
N LEU A 224 11.15 -8.24 -18.20
CA LEU A 224 11.10 -6.97 -17.50
C LEU A 224 11.47 -5.83 -18.47
N LYS A 225 10.48 -4.98 -18.77
CA LYS A 225 10.67 -3.87 -19.75
C LYS A 225 11.47 -2.72 -19.17
N ASN A 226 11.38 -2.47 -17.86
CA ASN A 226 12.10 -1.40 -17.19
C ASN A 226 13.59 -1.75 -17.07
N LYS A 227 14.44 -1.07 -17.86
CA LYS A 227 15.90 -1.29 -17.94
C LYS A 227 16.59 -1.03 -16.60
N GLU A 228 16.23 0.04 -15.90
CA GLU A 228 16.81 0.41 -14.60
C GLU A 228 16.50 -0.67 -13.54
N ALA A 229 15.24 -1.08 -13.42
CA ALA A 229 14.84 -2.16 -12.53
C ALA A 229 15.56 -3.47 -12.85
N LYS A 230 15.74 -3.79 -14.15
CA LYS A 230 16.48 -4.97 -14.59
C LYS A 230 17.92 -4.94 -14.08
N VAL A 231 18.63 -3.83 -14.23
CA VAL A 231 20.02 -3.67 -13.74
C VAL A 231 20.10 -3.89 -12.22
N HIS A 232 19.22 -3.26 -11.45
CA HIS A 232 19.21 -3.40 -10.00
C HIS A 232 18.88 -4.82 -9.53
N ILE A 233 17.94 -5.49 -10.19
CA ILE A 233 17.59 -6.87 -9.88
C ILE A 233 18.75 -7.81 -10.21
N LEU A 234 19.39 -7.65 -11.39
CA LEU A 234 20.56 -8.44 -11.77
C LEU A 234 21.72 -8.26 -10.78
N LYS A 235 21.99 -7.03 -10.35
CA LYS A 235 22.98 -6.75 -9.29
C LYS A 235 22.65 -7.50 -8.01
N THR A 236 21.38 -7.45 -7.57
CA THR A 236 20.93 -8.17 -6.36
C THR A 236 21.12 -9.70 -6.50
N LEU A 237 20.89 -10.25 -7.69
CA LEU A 237 21.04 -11.69 -7.94
C LEU A 237 22.51 -12.14 -7.99
N SER A 238 23.43 -11.26 -8.39
CA SER A 238 24.87 -11.56 -8.46
C SER A 238 25.59 -11.46 -7.11
N GLU A 239 24.98 -10.79 -6.12
CA GLU A 239 25.56 -10.64 -4.79
C GLU A 239 25.45 -11.93 -3.97
N LYS A 240 26.57 -12.40 -3.38
CA LYS A 240 26.60 -13.60 -2.51
C LYS A 240 25.67 -13.45 -1.27
N ARG A 241 25.47 -12.21 -0.78
CA ARG A 241 24.53 -11.87 0.31
C ARG A 241 23.44 -10.97 -0.29
N SER A 242 22.52 -11.57 -1.02
CA SER A 242 21.49 -10.84 -1.73
C SER A 242 20.56 -10.06 -0.79
N ASN A 243 20.22 -8.84 -1.20
CA ASN A 243 19.13 -8.09 -0.60
C ASN A 243 17.81 -8.85 -0.78
N PRO A 244 16.87 -8.79 0.20
CA PRO A 244 15.61 -9.50 0.09
C PRO A 244 14.78 -9.00 -1.10
N LEU A 245 14.38 -9.92 -1.97
CA LEU A 245 13.40 -9.66 -3.02
C LEU A 245 12.04 -10.15 -2.58
N THR A 246 11.05 -9.29 -2.62
CA THR A 246 9.65 -9.66 -2.34
C THR A 246 8.87 -9.63 -3.63
N TYR A 247 8.16 -10.70 -3.90
CA TYR A 247 7.34 -10.86 -5.10
C TYR A 247 5.88 -10.81 -4.72
N ARG A 248 5.08 -10.13 -5.54
CA ARG A 248 3.63 -10.13 -5.44
C ARG A 248 3.04 -10.48 -6.79
N ILE A 249 2.23 -11.51 -6.85
CA ILE A 249 1.45 -11.85 -8.04
C ILE A 249 0.05 -11.31 -7.84
N ILE A 250 -0.46 -10.62 -8.87
CA ILE A 250 -1.80 -10.02 -8.87
C ILE A 250 -2.54 -10.46 -10.13
N LYS A 251 -3.79 -10.92 -9.98
CA LYS A 251 -4.69 -11.19 -11.10
C LYS A 251 -5.54 -9.95 -11.39
N ARG A 252 -5.50 -9.46 -12.64
CA ARG A 252 -6.30 -8.34 -13.13
C ARG A 252 -6.88 -8.72 -14.48
N ASP A 253 -8.18 -8.69 -14.62
CA ASP A 253 -8.90 -8.98 -15.87
C ASP A 253 -8.43 -10.29 -16.55
N GLY A 254 -8.36 -11.36 -15.73
CA GLY A 254 -7.91 -12.68 -16.16
C GLY A 254 -6.41 -12.86 -16.36
N ASN A 255 -5.61 -11.79 -16.34
CA ASN A 255 -4.16 -11.84 -16.53
C ASN A 255 -3.42 -11.79 -15.19
N LEU A 256 -2.28 -12.49 -15.11
CA LEU A 256 -1.37 -12.43 -13.96
C LEU A 256 -0.26 -11.40 -14.21
N TYR A 257 0.05 -10.64 -13.16
CA TYR A 257 1.13 -9.65 -13.13
C TYR A 257 2.05 -9.93 -11.96
N LEU A 258 3.34 -10.02 -12.24
CA LEU A 258 4.38 -10.15 -11.24
C LEU A 258 4.94 -8.78 -10.88
N GLN A 259 4.88 -8.43 -9.62
CA GLN A 259 5.51 -7.25 -9.06
C GLN A 259 6.71 -7.66 -8.22
N ILE A 260 7.87 -7.11 -8.54
CA ILE A 260 9.14 -7.35 -7.84
C ILE A 260 9.44 -6.10 -7.02
N MET A 261 9.48 -6.26 -5.71
CA MET A 261 9.86 -5.20 -4.77
C MET A 261 11.34 -5.34 -4.44
N TYR A 262 12.10 -4.33 -4.75
CA TYR A 262 13.54 -4.27 -4.50
C TYR A 262 13.91 -2.97 -3.80
N ARG A 263 15.05 -2.95 -3.13
CA ARG A 263 15.56 -1.76 -2.45
C ARG A 263 16.60 -1.08 -3.32
N ARG A 264 16.51 0.24 -3.37
CA ARG A 264 17.53 1.11 -3.95
C ARG A 264 18.05 2.03 -2.85
N GLU A 265 19.35 2.07 -2.70
CA GLU A 265 19.99 3.11 -1.90
C GLU A 265 19.94 4.41 -2.70
N THR A 266 19.35 5.44 -2.13
CA THR A 266 19.39 6.78 -2.67
C THR A 266 20.41 7.58 -1.86
N THR A 267 21.39 8.11 -2.52
CA THR A 267 22.13 9.25 -1.98
C THR A 267 21.19 10.45 -2.11
N ASP A 268 20.87 11.09 -0.98
CA ASP A 268 20.14 12.34 -1.00
C ASP A 268 20.97 13.37 -1.79
N VAL A 269 20.53 13.67 -3.00
CA VAL A 269 21.20 14.62 -3.91
C VAL A 269 20.65 16.03 -3.72
N THR A 270 19.74 16.25 -2.77
CA THR A 270 19.26 17.58 -2.41
C THR A 270 20.40 18.37 -1.76
N ARG A 271 21.19 19.01 -2.60
CA ARG A 271 22.14 20.02 -2.18
C ARG A 271 21.35 21.34 -2.06
N TYR A 272 20.98 21.72 -0.86
CA TYR A 272 20.35 23.03 -0.59
C TYR A 272 21.28 24.21 -0.85
N SER A 273 22.56 23.96 -1.20
CA SER A 273 23.56 24.99 -1.49
C SER A 273 23.23 25.91 -2.67
N HIS A 274 22.26 25.53 -3.50
CA HIS A 274 21.84 26.32 -4.67
C HIS A 274 20.37 26.74 -4.63
N GLY A 275 19.69 26.58 -3.48
CA GLY A 275 18.28 26.90 -3.32
C GLY A 275 17.33 25.73 -3.66
N VAL A 276 16.05 26.02 -3.68
CA VAL A 276 14.95 25.05 -3.90
C VAL A 276 13.96 25.60 -4.91
N LEU A 277 13.55 24.76 -5.85
CA LEU A 277 12.48 25.05 -6.80
C LEU A 277 11.19 24.40 -6.32
N GLY A 278 10.19 25.22 -5.98
CA GLY A 278 8.83 24.77 -5.67
C GLY A 278 7.96 24.82 -6.93
N VAL A 279 7.28 23.73 -7.25
CA VAL A 279 6.36 23.66 -8.40
C VAL A 279 4.97 23.30 -7.90
N ASP A 280 3.97 24.13 -8.19
CA ASP A 280 2.57 23.89 -7.87
C ASP A 280 1.74 23.76 -9.15
N PHE A 281 1.05 22.63 -9.29
CA PHE A 281 0.22 22.32 -10.44
C PHE A 281 -1.23 22.68 -10.16
N ASN A 282 -1.73 23.72 -10.83
CA ASN A 282 -3.11 24.14 -10.76
C ASN A 282 -3.85 23.87 -12.07
N LYS A 283 -5.18 23.84 -12.02
CA LYS A 283 -5.99 23.68 -13.21
C LYS A 283 -5.82 24.88 -14.15
N GLY A 284 -5.07 24.72 -15.24
CA GLY A 284 -4.86 25.72 -16.28
C GLY A 284 -3.54 26.50 -16.19
N PHE A 285 -2.75 26.36 -15.12
CA PHE A 285 -1.43 26.96 -15.01
C PHE A 285 -0.51 26.20 -14.05
N ILE A 286 0.79 26.43 -14.19
CA ILE A 286 1.82 25.89 -13.29
C ILE A 286 2.48 27.11 -12.63
N SER A 287 2.53 27.13 -11.30
CA SER A 287 3.29 28.12 -10.56
C SER A 287 4.65 27.56 -10.19
N VAL A 288 5.71 28.30 -10.47
CA VAL A 288 7.08 27.93 -10.12
C VAL A 288 7.63 29.00 -9.19
N SER A 289 8.13 28.58 -8.03
CA SER A 289 8.81 29.46 -7.08
C SER A 289 10.26 29.01 -6.90
N GLU A 290 11.16 29.95 -6.92
CA GLU A 290 12.57 29.74 -6.64
C GLU A 290 12.94 30.37 -5.29
N ILE A 291 13.55 29.59 -4.42
CA ILE A 291 13.97 30.01 -3.08
C ILE A 291 15.48 29.78 -2.99
N ASP A 292 16.22 30.78 -2.57
CA ASP A 292 17.68 30.67 -2.40
C ASP A 292 18.10 29.80 -1.22
N SER A 293 19.42 29.65 -1.02
CA SER A 293 19.99 28.89 0.08
C SER A 293 19.61 29.43 1.47
N ASP A 294 19.28 30.72 1.56
CA ASP A 294 18.91 31.41 2.79
C ASP A 294 17.39 31.40 3.06
N GLY A 295 16.63 30.74 2.20
CA GLY A 295 15.18 30.64 2.32
C GLY A 295 14.42 31.86 1.79
N LYS A 296 15.05 32.76 1.04
CA LYS A 296 14.39 33.95 0.44
C LYS A 296 13.84 33.61 -0.94
N LEU A 297 12.60 34.03 -1.20
CA LEU A 297 11.96 33.89 -2.51
C LEU A 297 12.69 34.79 -3.53
N GLN A 298 13.25 34.15 -4.58
CA GLN A 298 13.97 34.86 -5.66
C GLN A 298 13.06 35.15 -6.84
N SER A 299 12.21 34.21 -7.20
CA SER A 299 11.29 34.36 -8.32
C SER A 299 9.98 33.63 -8.10
N LEU A 300 8.90 34.15 -8.68
CA LEU A 300 7.60 33.50 -8.75
C LEU A 300 7.05 33.69 -10.17
N THR A 301 6.91 32.57 -10.91
CA THR A 301 6.36 32.55 -12.26
C THR A 301 5.03 31.79 -12.27
N ARG A 302 4.05 32.33 -12.96
CA ARG A 302 2.74 31.72 -13.17
C ARG A 302 2.53 31.36 -14.62
#